data_c6f5396880198ac9f454196e4aff4b8e
#
_entry.id   c6f5396880198ac9f454196e4aff4b8e
#
_cell.length_a   1.000
_cell.length_b   1.000
_cell.length_c   1.000
_cell.angle_alpha   90.00
_cell.angle_beta   90.00
_cell.angle_gamma   90.00
#
_symmetry.space_group_name_H-M   'P 1'
#
loop_
_entity.id
_entity.type
_entity.pdbx_description
1 polymer ?
#
loop_
_entity_poly.entity_id
_entity_poly.type
_entity_poly.pdbx_seq_one_letter_code
_entity_poly.pdbx_strand_id
1 'polypeptide(L)'
;LVPKAFLHTNGKLTGMTFEKVKAVYDEKGRRNLVSTGEPNQQFECDDVLVAVGQENSFPWIERDVGLEFDKWDMPKVDTSTMQSTIPHVFFGGDAAFGPKNIIWAVAHGHDAAVSIDKLLSGEDVKVRPAPGVSVLSQKMGIHEWSYDNDVALDKRFKVPLKEAAIALKNI
;
A
#
# COMPACT_ATOMS: atom_id res chain seq x y z
N LEU A 1 20.05 -0.03 -4.53
CA LEU A 1 20.42 1.25 -5.12
C LEU A 1 19.42 2.31 -4.67
N VAL A 2 19.93 3.52 -4.39
CA VAL A 2 19.12 4.71 -4.07
C VAL A 2 19.48 5.80 -5.06
N PRO A 3 18.49 6.49 -5.65
CA PRO A 3 18.76 7.63 -6.53
C PRO A 3 19.60 8.70 -5.82
N LYS A 4 20.60 9.22 -6.50
CA LYS A 4 21.52 10.24 -5.96
C LYS A 4 21.47 11.56 -6.69
N ALA A 5 21.63 11.52 -8.02
CA ALA A 5 21.65 12.74 -8.83
C ALA A 5 21.27 12.48 -10.29
N PHE A 6 20.65 13.46 -10.90
CA PHE A 6 20.47 13.53 -12.33
C PHE A 6 21.72 14.11 -12.99
N LEU A 7 22.16 13.52 -14.08
CA LEU A 7 23.26 14.02 -14.91
C LEU A 7 22.69 14.76 -16.11
N HIS A 8 23.25 15.91 -16.40
CA HIS A 8 22.79 16.73 -17.53
C HIS A 8 23.98 17.43 -18.17
N THR A 9 23.88 17.64 -19.47
CA THR A 9 24.84 18.41 -20.27
C THR A 9 24.06 19.40 -21.12
N ASN A 10 24.40 20.68 -21.04
CA ASN A 10 23.71 21.76 -21.79
C ASN A 10 22.18 21.76 -21.61
N GLY A 11 21.69 21.45 -20.40
CA GLY A 11 20.26 21.41 -20.10
C GLY A 11 19.54 20.15 -20.57
N LYS A 12 20.21 19.20 -21.22
CA LYS A 12 19.68 17.90 -21.62
C LYS A 12 20.08 16.83 -20.60
N LEU A 13 19.13 16.01 -20.18
CA LEU A 13 19.40 14.83 -19.34
C LEU A 13 20.33 13.87 -20.10
N THR A 14 21.33 13.35 -19.42
CA THR A 14 22.31 12.40 -19.97
C THR A 14 22.45 11.14 -19.14
N GLY A 15 21.83 11.10 -17.97
CA GLY A 15 21.88 9.94 -17.11
C GLY A 15 21.46 10.20 -15.68
N MET A 16 21.61 9.16 -14.86
CA MET A 16 21.31 9.19 -13.44
C MET A 16 22.31 8.38 -12.65
N THR A 17 22.70 8.86 -11.48
CA THR A 17 23.57 8.14 -10.56
C THR A 17 22.77 7.56 -9.39
N PHE A 18 23.22 6.38 -8.96
CA PHE A 18 22.64 5.65 -7.83
C PHE A 18 23.73 5.29 -6.82
N GLU A 19 23.42 5.45 -5.56
CA GLU A 19 24.25 5.00 -4.46
C GLU A 19 23.91 3.56 -4.08
N LYS A 20 24.97 2.76 -3.85
CA LYS A 20 24.79 1.42 -3.31
C LYS A 20 24.56 1.49 -1.81
N VAL A 21 23.45 0.90 -1.37
CA VAL A 21 23.07 0.86 0.03
C VAL A 21 22.78 -0.57 0.47
N LYS A 22 23.00 -0.84 1.76
CA LYS A 22 22.59 -2.07 2.42
C LYS A 22 21.52 -1.80 3.48
N ALA A 23 20.64 -2.74 3.69
CA ALA A 23 19.67 -2.66 4.77
C ALA A 23 20.34 -3.05 6.09
N VAL A 24 20.18 -2.20 7.10
CA VAL A 24 20.59 -2.44 8.48
C VAL A 24 19.35 -2.29 9.36
N TYR A 25 19.13 -3.23 10.26
CA TYR A 25 18.00 -3.18 11.18
C TYR A 25 18.47 -2.67 12.54
N ASP A 26 17.72 -1.73 13.11
CA ASP A 26 17.97 -1.24 14.48
C ASP A 26 17.46 -2.25 15.52
N GLU A 27 17.74 -1.97 16.80
CA GLU A 27 17.31 -2.80 17.93
C GLU A 27 15.79 -2.97 18.05
N LYS A 28 15.04 -2.08 17.39
CA LYS A 28 13.57 -2.11 17.33
C LYS A 28 13.04 -2.78 16.05
N GLY A 29 13.93 -3.40 15.26
CA GLY A 29 13.58 -4.06 14.00
C GLY A 29 13.25 -3.11 12.84
N ARG A 30 13.53 -1.80 12.95
CA ARG A 30 13.29 -0.85 11.87
C ARG A 30 14.41 -0.90 10.85
N ARG A 31 14.02 -1.00 9.60
CA ARG A 31 14.94 -1.06 8.46
C ARG A 31 15.49 0.34 8.13
N ASN A 32 16.79 0.49 8.18
CA ASN A 32 17.51 1.66 7.73
C ASN A 32 18.38 1.31 6.52
N LEU A 33 18.50 2.23 5.57
CA LEU A 33 19.40 2.08 4.43
C LEU A 33 20.67 2.86 4.71
N VAL A 34 21.80 2.16 4.68
CA VAL A 34 23.11 2.74 4.96
C VAL A 34 24.00 2.57 3.73
N SER A 35 24.73 3.62 3.36
CA SER A 35 25.70 3.57 2.27
C SER A 35 26.70 2.42 2.46
N THR A 36 27.02 1.73 1.39
CA THR A 36 28.08 0.71 1.40
C THR A 36 29.47 1.31 1.29
N GLY A 37 29.59 2.60 0.95
CA GLY A 37 30.86 3.26 0.63
C GLY A 37 31.46 2.88 -0.73
N GLU A 38 30.78 2.03 -1.49
CA GLU A 38 31.19 1.70 -2.85
C GLU A 38 30.91 2.86 -3.82
N PRO A 39 31.63 2.93 -4.97
CA PRO A 39 31.37 3.92 -6.00
C PRO A 39 29.93 3.89 -6.47
N ASN A 40 29.36 5.07 -6.71
CA ASN A 40 28.02 5.19 -7.28
C ASN A 40 27.96 4.55 -8.66
N GLN A 41 26.84 3.90 -8.96
CA GLN A 41 26.56 3.41 -10.31
C GLN A 41 25.92 4.51 -11.13
N GLN A 42 26.39 4.65 -12.35
CA GLN A 42 25.84 5.59 -13.32
C GLN A 42 25.14 4.82 -14.43
N PHE A 43 23.96 5.31 -14.81
CA PHE A 43 23.19 4.81 -15.94
C PHE A 43 22.97 5.96 -16.90
N GLU A 44 23.26 5.75 -18.17
CA GLU A 44 22.97 6.68 -19.24
C GLU A 44 21.49 6.54 -19.63
N CYS A 45 20.79 7.66 -19.74
CA CYS A 45 19.39 7.71 -20.16
C CYS A 45 19.03 9.12 -20.65
N ASP A 46 18.05 9.21 -21.53
CA ASP A 46 17.52 10.46 -22.03
C ASP A 46 16.31 10.93 -21.20
N ASP A 47 15.58 9.99 -20.58
CA ASP A 47 14.41 10.26 -19.78
C ASP A 47 14.44 9.50 -18.46
N VAL A 48 13.88 10.08 -17.41
CA VAL A 48 13.69 9.44 -16.09
C VAL A 48 12.27 9.59 -15.64
N LEU A 49 11.61 8.46 -15.39
CA LEU A 49 10.29 8.41 -14.77
C LEU A 49 10.42 8.16 -13.27
N VAL A 50 9.96 9.12 -12.47
CA VAL A 50 9.96 9.02 -11.01
C VAL A 50 8.60 8.47 -10.57
N ALA A 51 8.61 7.23 -10.06
CA ALA A 51 7.40 6.55 -9.59
C ALA A 51 7.63 5.96 -8.18
N VAL A 52 8.16 6.77 -7.27
CA VAL A 52 8.52 6.38 -5.91
C VAL A 52 7.50 6.88 -4.90
N GLY A 53 6.76 5.95 -4.31
CA GLY A 53 5.76 6.24 -3.29
C GLY A 53 4.46 6.85 -3.84
N GLN A 54 3.56 7.07 -2.92
CA GLN A 54 2.28 7.72 -3.15
C GLN A 54 2.00 8.66 -1.99
N GLU A 55 1.39 9.79 -2.27
CA GLU A 55 0.92 10.74 -1.28
C GLU A 55 -0.58 10.88 -1.41
N ASN A 56 -1.26 10.96 -0.29
CA ASN A 56 -2.69 11.27 -0.29
C ASN A 56 -2.87 12.77 -0.59
N SER A 57 -3.86 13.06 -1.41
CA SER A 57 -4.20 14.42 -1.78
C SER A 57 -5.71 14.60 -1.69
N PHE A 58 -6.13 15.60 -0.93
CA PHE A 58 -7.54 15.90 -0.69
C PHE A 58 -7.90 17.32 -1.11
N PRO A 59 -7.68 17.72 -2.39
CA PRO A 59 -7.93 19.08 -2.86
C PRO A 59 -9.43 19.44 -2.85
N TRP A 60 -10.30 18.44 -2.75
CA TRP A 60 -11.75 18.57 -2.71
C TRP A 60 -12.30 18.76 -1.29
N ILE A 61 -11.46 18.63 -0.26
CA ILE A 61 -11.85 18.87 1.14
C ILE A 61 -11.41 20.27 1.54
N GLU A 62 -12.38 21.14 1.83
CA GLU A 62 -12.13 22.46 2.38
C GLU A 62 -11.54 22.34 3.79
N ARG A 63 -10.60 23.21 4.13
CA ARG A 63 -9.84 23.11 5.39
C ARG A 63 -10.55 23.74 6.58
N ASP A 64 -11.62 24.48 6.34
CA ASP A 64 -12.43 25.20 7.34
C ASP A 64 -13.73 24.46 7.74
N VAL A 65 -13.97 23.26 7.19
CA VAL A 65 -15.18 22.46 7.50
C VAL A 65 -15.11 21.74 8.85
N GLY A 66 -14.03 21.89 9.61
CA GLY A 66 -13.86 21.27 10.93
C GLY A 66 -13.25 19.86 10.90
N LEU A 67 -12.82 19.38 9.74
CA LEU A 67 -12.05 18.15 9.61
C LEU A 67 -10.59 18.44 9.97
N GLU A 68 -10.07 17.73 10.97
CA GLU A 68 -8.68 17.84 11.35
C GLU A 68 -7.80 16.87 10.57
N PHE A 69 -6.60 17.33 10.24
CA PHE A 69 -5.56 16.54 9.58
C PHE A 69 -4.35 16.40 10.51
N ASP A 70 -3.61 15.35 10.34
CA ASP A 70 -2.35 15.14 11.04
C ASP A 70 -1.18 15.85 10.31
N LYS A 71 0.04 15.70 10.84
CA LYS A 71 1.26 16.28 10.26
C LYS A 71 1.64 15.74 8.88
N TRP A 72 1.01 14.65 8.44
CA TRP A 72 1.21 14.01 7.14
C TRP A 72 0.07 14.32 6.17
N ASP A 73 -0.75 15.33 6.51
CA ASP A 73 -1.94 15.72 5.76
C ASP A 73 -2.99 14.60 5.62
N MET A 74 -3.02 13.68 6.61
CA MET A 74 -4.00 12.60 6.69
C MET A 74 -5.16 13.01 7.60
N PRO A 75 -6.43 12.71 7.23
CA PRO A 75 -7.56 12.95 8.13
C PRO A 75 -7.37 12.21 9.46
N LYS A 76 -7.59 12.88 10.58
CA LYS A 76 -7.60 12.25 11.89
C LYS A 76 -8.83 11.37 12.02
N VAL A 77 -8.63 10.11 12.38
CA VAL A 77 -9.66 9.07 12.45
C VAL A 77 -9.51 8.25 13.71
N ASP A 78 -10.62 7.97 14.37
CA ASP A 78 -10.67 6.95 15.43
C ASP A 78 -10.52 5.57 14.79
N THR A 79 -9.47 4.85 15.14
CA THR A 79 -9.12 3.57 14.55
C THR A 79 -10.11 2.43 14.86
N SER A 80 -10.97 2.61 15.85
CA SER A 80 -11.99 1.63 16.24
C SER A 80 -13.31 1.86 15.51
N THR A 81 -13.60 3.10 15.14
CA THR A 81 -14.89 3.48 14.57
C THR A 81 -14.80 3.97 13.13
N MET A 82 -13.59 4.24 12.63
CA MET A 82 -13.34 4.88 11.34
C MET A 82 -13.94 6.30 11.24
N GLN A 83 -14.40 6.87 12.36
CA GLN A 83 -15.02 8.19 12.44
C GLN A 83 -13.93 9.27 12.46
N SER A 84 -14.13 10.32 11.69
CA SER A 84 -13.25 11.49 11.70
C SER A 84 -13.59 12.44 12.87
N THR A 85 -12.96 13.60 12.91
CA THR A 85 -13.32 14.68 13.85
C THR A 85 -14.71 15.26 13.59
N ILE A 86 -15.27 15.01 12.41
CA ILE A 86 -16.67 15.33 12.07
C ILE A 86 -17.52 14.08 12.28
N PRO A 87 -18.52 14.09 13.17
CA PRO A 87 -19.24 12.87 13.60
C PRO A 87 -19.90 12.05 12.49
N HIS A 88 -20.27 12.66 11.39
CA HIS A 88 -20.94 11.99 10.27
C HIS A 88 -20.01 11.73 9.07
N VAL A 89 -18.71 11.91 9.23
CA VAL A 89 -17.70 11.70 8.19
C VAL A 89 -16.74 10.61 8.63
N PHE A 90 -16.57 9.61 7.77
CA PHE A 90 -15.75 8.43 8.02
C PHE A 90 -14.69 8.28 6.95
N PHE A 91 -13.52 7.81 7.34
CA PHE A 91 -12.44 7.49 6.43
C PHE A 91 -11.85 6.12 6.73
N GLY A 92 -11.39 5.44 5.70
CA GLY A 92 -10.73 4.14 5.82
C GLY A 92 -9.77 3.90 4.68
N GLY A 93 -9.13 2.73 4.69
CA GLY A 93 -8.13 2.36 3.69
C GLY A 93 -6.97 3.33 3.65
N ASP A 94 -6.42 3.52 2.46
CA ASP A 94 -5.25 4.36 2.23
C ASP A 94 -5.52 5.84 2.55
N ALA A 95 -6.77 6.27 2.41
CA ALA A 95 -7.17 7.65 2.71
C ALA A 95 -7.04 8.04 4.19
N ALA A 96 -7.07 7.08 5.11
CA ALA A 96 -6.95 7.33 6.54
C ALA A 96 -5.62 6.84 7.13
N PHE A 97 -5.03 5.80 6.57
CA PHE A 97 -3.93 5.06 7.19
C PHE A 97 -2.69 4.93 6.30
N GLY A 98 -2.66 5.65 5.16
CA GLY A 98 -1.62 5.55 4.17
C GLY A 98 -1.65 4.23 3.38
N PRO A 99 -0.75 4.07 2.40
CA PRO A 99 -0.74 2.92 1.50
C PRO A 99 -0.61 1.59 2.23
N LYS A 100 -1.61 0.73 2.07
CA LYS A 100 -1.68 -0.63 2.59
C LYS A 100 -2.23 -1.59 1.53
N ASN A 101 -2.54 -2.82 1.92
CA ASN A 101 -3.16 -3.77 1.01
C ASN A 101 -4.70 -3.64 0.99
N ILE A 102 -5.30 -4.19 -0.04
CA ILE A 102 -6.75 -4.15 -0.28
C ILE A 102 -7.57 -4.78 0.87
N ILE A 103 -7.01 -5.77 1.56
CA ILE A 103 -7.69 -6.46 2.68
C ILE A 103 -7.97 -5.47 3.81
N TRP A 104 -7.01 -4.59 4.11
CA TRP A 104 -7.22 -3.52 5.10
C TRP A 104 -8.29 -2.53 4.67
N ALA A 105 -8.31 -2.16 3.39
CA ALA A 105 -9.34 -1.24 2.89
C ALA A 105 -10.75 -1.84 3.04
N VAL A 106 -10.91 -3.13 2.74
CA VAL A 106 -12.18 -3.86 2.93
C VAL A 106 -12.56 -3.94 4.41
N ALA A 107 -11.61 -4.27 5.30
CA ALA A 107 -11.86 -4.33 6.74
C ALA A 107 -12.30 -2.96 7.30
N HIS A 108 -11.59 -1.88 6.94
CA HIS A 108 -11.95 -0.53 7.36
C HIS A 108 -13.33 -0.10 6.81
N GLY A 109 -13.67 -0.50 5.58
CA GLY A 109 -14.99 -0.26 4.99
C GLY A 109 -16.09 -0.96 5.78
N HIS A 110 -15.88 -2.20 6.19
CA HIS A 110 -16.80 -2.94 7.05
C HIS A 110 -16.97 -2.26 8.42
N ASP A 111 -15.88 -1.88 9.06
CA ASP A 111 -15.90 -1.20 10.36
C ASP A 111 -16.61 0.16 10.28
N ALA A 112 -16.38 0.90 9.20
CA ALA A 112 -17.06 2.16 8.94
C ALA A 112 -18.58 1.94 8.75
N ALA A 113 -18.98 0.90 8.00
CA ALA A 113 -20.39 0.59 7.78
C ALA A 113 -21.11 0.29 9.10
N VAL A 114 -20.52 -0.49 10.00
CA VAL A 114 -21.05 -0.76 11.34
C VAL A 114 -21.20 0.55 12.14
N SER A 115 -20.23 1.44 12.05
CA SER A 115 -20.26 2.74 12.75
C SER A 115 -21.35 3.65 12.20
N ILE A 116 -21.53 3.68 10.89
CA ILE A 116 -22.56 4.48 10.22
C ILE A 116 -23.94 3.98 10.60
N ASP A 117 -24.16 2.67 10.56
CA ASP A 117 -25.43 2.06 10.96
C ASP A 117 -25.82 2.43 12.39
N LYS A 118 -24.87 2.31 13.33
CA LYS A 118 -25.09 2.70 14.72
C LYS A 118 -25.35 4.19 14.88
N LEU A 119 -24.60 5.04 14.20
CA LEU A 119 -24.83 6.48 14.22
C LEU A 119 -26.25 6.83 13.77
N LEU A 120 -26.68 6.23 12.65
CA LEU A 120 -28.02 6.47 12.10
C LEU A 120 -29.14 5.93 13.00
N SER A 121 -28.86 4.85 13.74
CA SER A 121 -29.78 4.24 14.71
C SER A 121 -29.77 4.95 16.07
N GLY A 122 -28.92 5.95 16.27
CA GLY A 122 -28.78 6.65 17.54
C GLY A 122 -28.09 5.83 18.63
N GLU A 123 -27.34 4.80 18.23
CA GLU A 123 -26.56 3.94 19.12
C GLU A 123 -25.13 4.47 19.32
N ASP A 124 -24.45 3.99 20.36
CA ASP A 124 -23.05 4.30 20.57
C ASP A 124 -22.15 3.61 19.52
N VAL A 125 -21.51 4.40 18.68
CA VAL A 125 -20.61 3.95 17.62
C VAL A 125 -19.40 3.15 18.13
N LYS A 126 -19.04 3.31 19.42
CA LYS A 126 -17.92 2.61 20.03
C LYS A 126 -18.25 1.18 20.46
N VAL A 127 -19.50 0.88 20.65
CA VAL A 127 -19.95 -0.48 20.97
C VAL A 127 -19.86 -1.35 19.72
N ARG A 128 -18.92 -2.27 19.68
CA ARG A 128 -18.76 -3.20 18.57
C ARG A 128 -19.55 -4.47 18.81
N PRO A 129 -20.22 -5.01 17.78
CA PRO A 129 -20.80 -6.34 17.88
C PRO A 129 -19.70 -7.34 18.20
N ALA A 130 -20.03 -8.36 19.00
CA ALA A 130 -19.13 -9.47 19.19
C ALA A 130 -18.76 -10.03 17.81
N PRO A 131 -17.49 -10.43 17.58
CA PRO A 131 -17.12 -11.04 16.30
C PRO A 131 -18.04 -12.26 16.06
N GLY A 132 -19.03 -12.09 15.19
CA GLY A 132 -19.98 -13.12 14.84
C GLY A 132 -19.42 -14.17 13.88
N VAL A 133 -18.12 -14.14 13.68
CA VAL A 133 -17.42 -15.15 12.92
C VAL A 133 -17.01 -16.24 13.88
N SER A 134 -17.88 -17.16 14.16
CA SER A 134 -17.41 -18.51 14.36
C SER A 134 -16.80 -18.94 13.03
N VAL A 135 -15.50 -18.80 12.91
CA VAL A 135 -14.75 -19.53 11.90
C VAL A 135 -14.81 -20.98 12.33
N LEU A 136 -15.93 -21.59 12.07
CA LEU A 136 -15.96 -23.01 11.88
C LEU A 136 -15.10 -23.22 10.64
N SER A 137 -13.88 -23.71 10.85
CA SER A 137 -13.06 -24.26 9.79
C SER A 137 -13.63 -25.60 9.32
N GLN A 138 -14.92 -25.64 9.14
CA GLN A 138 -15.52 -26.58 8.23
C GLN A 138 -15.12 -26.07 6.87
N LYS A 139 -14.14 -26.72 6.34
CA LYS A 139 -13.83 -26.65 4.91
C LYS A 139 -15.16 -26.96 4.23
N MET A 140 -15.88 -25.97 3.80
CA MET A 140 -17.25 -26.00 3.28
C MET A 140 -17.44 -27.08 2.22
N GLY A 141 -17.70 -28.34 2.63
CA GLY A 141 -17.89 -29.46 1.70
C GLY A 141 -16.75 -29.73 0.70
N ILE A 142 -15.76 -28.86 0.66
CA ILE A 142 -14.59 -28.91 -0.22
C ILE A 142 -13.58 -29.97 0.25
N HIS A 143 -13.80 -30.57 1.41
CA HIS A 143 -12.95 -31.66 1.89
C HIS A 143 -13.10 -32.95 1.10
N GLU A 144 -14.21 -33.10 0.41
CA GLU A 144 -14.38 -34.17 -0.55
C GLU A 144 -13.62 -33.91 -1.84
N TRP A 145 -13.23 -32.66 -2.05
CA TRP A 145 -12.19 -32.34 -3.01
C TRP A 145 -10.85 -32.68 -2.38
N SER A 146 -10.43 -33.87 -2.65
CA SER A 146 -9.09 -34.30 -2.37
C SER A 146 -8.14 -33.33 -3.04
N TYR A 147 -7.44 -32.53 -2.24
CA TYR A 147 -6.28 -31.77 -2.71
C TYR A 147 -5.10 -32.70 -3.02
N ASP A 148 -5.29 -33.98 -2.81
CA ASP A 148 -4.36 -35.06 -3.19
C ASP A 148 -4.45 -35.35 -4.69
N ASN A 149 -5.42 -34.75 -5.35
CA ASN A 149 -5.53 -34.86 -6.77
C ASN A 149 -4.36 -34.13 -7.38
N ASP A 150 -3.45 -34.81 -7.88
CA ASP A 150 -2.58 -34.47 -9.01
C ASP A 150 -2.34 -32.97 -9.29
N VAL A 151 -2.35 -32.12 -8.27
CA VAL A 151 -1.86 -30.75 -8.40
C VAL A 151 -0.35 -30.81 -8.34
N ALA A 152 0.22 -31.40 -9.36
CA ALA A 152 1.65 -31.34 -9.55
C ALA A 152 2.01 -29.87 -9.85
N LEU A 153 2.91 -29.30 -9.04
CA LEU A 153 3.39 -27.93 -9.21
C LEU A 153 4.06 -27.71 -10.58
N ASP A 154 4.53 -28.78 -11.19
CA ASP A 154 5.11 -28.81 -12.53
C ASP A 154 4.06 -28.64 -13.64
N LYS A 155 2.80 -28.97 -13.37
CA LYS A 155 1.68 -28.78 -14.31
C LYS A 155 1.11 -27.37 -14.30
N ARG A 156 1.63 -26.48 -13.46
CA ARG A 156 1.20 -25.09 -13.47
C ARG A 156 1.50 -24.49 -14.85
N PHE A 157 0.46 -24.04 -15.53
CA PHE A 157 0.61 -23.32 -16.79
C PHE A 157 1.51 -22.09 -16.57
N LYS A 158 2.65 -22.09 -17.23
CA LYS A 158 3.54 -20.92 -17.24
C LYS A 158 3.15 -20.08 -18.44
N VAL A 159 2.83 -18.82 -18.17
CA VAL A 159 2.62 -17.85 -19.27
C VAL A 159 3.88 -17.83 -20.12
N PRO A 160 3.79 -18.11 -21.44
CA PRO A 160 4.95 -18.04 -22.32
C PRO A 160 5.47 -16.61 -22.34
N LEU A 161 6.72 -16.43 -21.92
CA LEU A 161 7.41 -15.15 -21.95
C LEU A 161 8.25 -15.08 -23.21
N LYS A 162 8.20 -13.97 -23.93
CA LYS A 162 9.17 -13.69 -24.98
C LYS A 162 10.55 -13.50 -24.34
N GLU A 163 11.57 -13.97 -25.02
CA GLU A 163 12.94 -13.66 -24.63
C GLU A 163 13.13 -12.14 -24.60
N ALA A 164 13.83 -11.64 -23.57
CA ALA A 164 14.02 -10.20 -23.36
C ALA A 164 14.61 -9.51 -24.60
N ALA A 165 15.56 -10.16 -25.29
CA ALA A 165 16.17 -9.64 -26.51
C ALA A 165 15.17 -9.47 -27.68
N ILE A 166 14.09 -10.27 -27.68
CA ILE A 166 13.02 -10.17 -28.70
C ILE A 166 11.97 -9.14 -28.27
N ALA A 167 11.65 -9.09 -26.98
CA ALA A 167 10.68 -8.15 -26.43
C ALA A 167 11.14 -6.70 -26.60
N LEU A 168 12.43 -6.43 -26.36
CA LEU A 168 13.02 -5.08 -26.44
C LEU A 168 13.21 -4.56 -27.86
N LYS A 169 13.11 -5.42 -28.88
CA LYS A 169 13.17 -4.97 -30.30
C LYS A 169 11.89 -4.31 -30.81
N ASN A 170 10.81 -4.36 -30.03
CA ASN A 170 9.50 -3.84 -30.42
C ASN A 170 9.03 -2.64 -29.54
N ILE A 171 9.98 -1.98 -28.89
CA ILE A 171 9.75 -0.73 -28.13
C ILE A 171 10.24 0.46 -28.95
#